data_c6679db7fbe2adaab792ccf059800600
#
_entry.id   c6679db7fbe2adaab792ccf059800600
#
_cell.length_a   1.000
_cell.length_b   1.000
_cell.length_c   1.000
_cell.angle_alpha   90.00
_cell.angle_beta   90.00
_cell.angle_gamma   90.00
#
_symmetry.space_group_name_H-M   'P 1'
#
loop_
_entity.id
_entity.type
_entity.pdbx_description
1 polymer ?
#
loop_
_entity_poly.entity_id
_entity_poly.type
_entity_poly.pdbx_seq_one_letter_code
_entity_poly.pdbx_strand_id
1 'polypeptide(L)'
;MKRQTALSCAAVLFTVTAVAHGAGEPTPAERAVGYRQSVFHVIAGNFGPMAGMAKGEIPFDAKAFALRAERVAFLSTLPLEGFIPDSRVGKTEAKAEIWDNMDDFKAKMETFQTEAGKLAEAAKTASAIDALKPQFGKVGQACK
;
A
#
# COMPACT_ATOMS: atom_id res chain seq x y z
N MET A 1 74.53 -1.12 34.93
CA MET A 1 73.38 -2.00 35.29
C MET A 1 72.16 -1.36 34.66
N LYS A 2 71.70 -1.91 33.50
CA LYS A 2 70.52 -1.42 32.78
C LYS A 2 69.36 -2.42 33.00
N ARG A 3 68.31 -2.00 33.71
CA ARG A 3 67.10 -2.79 33.86
C ARG A 3 66.17 -2.54 32.67
N GLN A 4 65.93 -3.56 31.88
CA GLN A 4 64.91 -3.60 30.85
C GLN A 4 63.60 -4.05 31.48
N THR A 5 62.58 -3.17 31.44
CA THR A 5 61.22 -3.48 31.79
C THR A 5 60.47 -3.87 30.50
N ALA A 6 60.10 -5.16 30.42
CA ALA A 6 59.27 -5.66 29.33
C ALA A 6 57.78 -5.29 29.60
N LEU A 7 57.19 -4.53 28.70
CA LEU A 7 55.75 -4.28 28.68
C LEU A 7 55.07 -5.42 27.88
N SER A 8 54.32 -6.28 28.58
CA SER A 8 53.43 -7.25 27.96
C SER A 8 52.11 -6.58 27.56
N CYS A 9 51.91 -6.37 26.27
CA CYS A 9 50.59 -6.02 25.72
C CYS A 9 49.74 -7.28 25.59
N ALA A 10 48.75 -7.43 26.47
CA ALA A 10 47.69 -8.43 26.32
C ALA A 10 46.69 -7.95 25.30
N ALA A 11 46.67 -8.52 24.11
CA ALA A 11 45.63 -8.31 23.11
C ALA A 11 44.36 -9.04 23.49
N VAL A 12 43.33 -8.31 23.91
CA VAL A 12 41.98 -8.84 24.13
C VAL A 12 41.28 -8.94 22.77
N LEU A 13 41.18 -10.17 22.25
CA LEU A 13 40.35 -10.46 21.07
C LEU A 13 38.86 -10.40 21.49
N PHE A 14 38.18 -9.35 21.13
CA PHE A 14 36.71 -9.30 21.14
C PHE A 14 36.17 -10.09 19.96
N THR A 15 35.71 -11.32 20.20
CA THR A 15 34.93 -12.07 19.22
C THR A 15 33.51 -11.54 19.21
N VAL A 16 33.20 -10.71 18.22
CA VAL A 16 31.82 -10.29 17.91
C VAL A 16 31.12 -11.48 17.28
N THR A 17 30.36 -12.24 18.08
CA THR A 17 29.43 -13.24 17.56
C THR A 17 28.26 -12.48 16.88
N ALA A 18 28.30 -12.37 15.56
CA ALA A 18 27.16 -11.93 14.76
C ALA A 18 26.04 -12.99 14.90
N VAL A 19 25.03 -12.69 15.70
CA VAL A 19 23.78 -13.45 15.72
C VAL A 19 23.06 -13.13 14.41
N ALA A 20 23.31 -13.95 13.39
CA ALA A 20 22.50 -13.93 12.17
C ALA A 20 21.08 -14.36 12.56
N HIS A 21 20.16 -13.38 12.70
CA HIS A 21 18.74 -13.67 12.72
C HIS A 21 18.38 -14.09 11.29
N GLY A 22 18.39 -15.40 11.07
CA GLY A 22 17.94 -16.01 9.82
C GLY A 22 16.43 -15.94 9.72
N ALA A 23 15.88 -14.75 9.46
CA ALA A 23 14.60 -14.67 8.79
C ALA A 23 14.89 -15.12 7.35
N GLY A 24 14.43 -16.31 6.98
CA GLY A 24 14.53 -16.79 5.60
C GLY A 24 13.92 -15.76 4.64
N GLU A 25 14.39 -15.73 3.39
CA GLU A 25 13.78 -14.83 2.39
C GLU A 25 12.26 -15.10 2.29
N PRO A 26 11.44 -14.03 2.18
CA PRO A 26 9.99 -14.20 2.06
C PRO A 26 9.64 -15.06 0.85
N THR A 27 8.73 -15.98 1.04
CA THR A 27 8.19 -16.82 -0.04
C THR A 27 7.47 -15.97 -1.11
N PRO A 28 7.25 -16.48 -2.33
CA PRO A 28 6.43 -15.79 -3.33
C PRO A 28 5.06 -15.37 -2.79
N ALA A 29 4.42 -16.22 -1.99
CA ALA A 29 3.13 -15.94 -1.36
C ALA A 29 3.20 -14.78 -0.37
N GLU A 30 4.21 -14.75 0.50
CA GLU A 30 4.40 -13.65 1.46
C GLU A 30 4.75 -12.34 0.76
N ARG A 31 5.54 -12.38 -0.32
CA ARG A 31 5.80 -11.19 -1.15
C ARG A 31 4.52 -10.66 -1.80
N ALA A 32 3.66 -11.55 -2.30
CA ALA A 32 2.38 -11.16 -2.89
C ALA A 32 1.45 -10.50 -1.85
N VAL A 33 1.41 -11.02 -0.60
CA VAL A 33 0.70 -10.38 0.52
C VAL A 33 1.24 -8.98 0.80
N GLY A 34 2.56 -8.85 0.96
CA GLY A 34 3.20 -7.56 1.22
C GLY A 34 2.96 -6.55 0.09
N TYR A 35 3.03 -7.02 -1.16
CA TYR A 35 2.76 -6.18 -2.33
C TYR A 35 1.34 -5.61 -2.32
N ARG A 36 0.30 -6.45 -2.25
CA ARG A 36 -1.09 -5.96 -2.27
C ARG A 36 -1.42 -5.06 -1.08
N GLN A 37 -0.90 -5.37 0.11
CA GLN A 37 -1.06 -4.53 1.29
C GLN A 37 -0.42 -3.15 1.09
N SER A 38 0.78 -3.09 0.52
CA SER A 38 1.47 -1.84 0.21
C SER A 38 0.69 -1.01 -0.80
N VAL A 39 0.16 -1.63 -1.85
CA VAL A 39 -0.67 -0.95 -2.86
C VAL A 39 -1.92 -0.37 -2.22
N PHE A 40 -2.66 -1.14 -1.41
CA PHE A 40 -3.84 -0.63 -0.72
C PHE A 40 -3.52 0.48 0.29
N HIS A 41 -2.36 0.42 0.96
CA HIS A 41 -1.90 1.51 1.81
C HIS A 41 -1.68 2.81 1.04
N VAL A 42 -1.07 2.74 -0.14
CA VAL A 42 -0.85 3.92 -0.99
C VAL A 42 -2.19 4.45 -1.55
N ILE A 43 -3.12 3.56 -1.93
CA ILE A 43 -4.49 3.95 -2.31
C ILE A 43 -5.16 4.70 -1.17
N ALA A 44 -5.15 4.15 0.05
CA ALA A 44 -5.74 4.77 1.22
C ALA A 44 -5.11 6.14 1.55
N GLY A 45 -3.78 6.27 1.42
CA GLY A 45 -3.05 7.52 1.59
C GLY A 45 -3.42 8.62 0.60
N ASN A 46 -3.90 8.25 -0.60
CA ASN A 46 -4.45 9.20 -1.56
C ASN A 46 -5.96 9.43 -1.36
N PHE A 47 -6.74 8.40 -1.07
CA PHE A 47 -8.19 8.47 -0.92
C PHE A 47 -8.62 9.20 0.36
N GLY A 48 -7.88 9.03 1.47
CA GLY A 48 -8.19 9.64 2.76
C GLY A 48 -8.30 11.16 2.71
N PRO A 49 -7.30 11.91 2.22
CA PRO A 49 -7.41 13.36 2.06
C PRO A 49 -8.55 13.81 1.14
N MET A 50 -8.87 13.04 0.09
CA MET A 50 -10.04 13.32 -0.76
C MET A 50 -11.34 13.16 0.03
N ALA A 51 -11.41 12.16 0.92
CA ALA A 51 -12.55 11.99 1.82
C ALA A 51 -12.69 13.17 2.79
N GLY A 52 -11.58 13.68 3.33
CA GLY A 52 -11.58 14.88 4.17
C GLY A 52 -12.12 16.10 3.43
N MET A 53 -11.74 16.31 2.16
CA MET A 53 -12.29 17.36 1.32
C MET A 53 -13.80 17.16 1.04
N ALA A 54 -14.20 15.93 0.72
CA ALA A 54 -15.60 15.60 0.41
C ALA A 54 -16.53 15.79 1.63
N LYS A 55 -16.03 15.57 2.83
CA LYS A 55 -16.75 15.78 4.11
C LYS A 55 -16.69 17.23 4.61
N GLY A 56 -15.82 18.07 4.04
CA GLY A 56 -15.58 19.43 4.52
C GLY A 56 -14.70 19.51 5.77
N GLU A 57 -14.00 18.43 6.12
CA GLU A 57 -13.05 18.37 7.25
C GLU A 57 -11.75 19.15 6.93
N ILE A 58 -11.41 19.25 5.66
CA ILE A 58 -10.30 20.07 5.14
C ILE A 58 -10.78 20.86 3.93
N PRO A 59 -10.19 22.06 3.65
CA PRO A 59 -10.54 22.88 2.50
C PRO A 59 -10.38 22.11 1.19
N PHE A 60 -11.30 22.35 0.25
CA PHE A 60 -11.19 21.77 -1.09
C PHE A 60 -10.07 22.46 -1.89
N ASP A 61 -9.12 21.66 -2.36
CA ASP A 61 -8.09 22.04 -3.32
C ASP A 61 -8.28 21.19 -4.58
N ALA A 62 -8.74 21.82 -5.66
CA ALA A 62 -9.06 21.15 -6.90
C ALA A 62 -7.84 20.43 -7.53
N LYS A 63 -6.65 21.05 -7.47
CA LYS A 63 -5.42 20.46 -8.02
C LYS A 63 -4.97 19.25 -7.20
N ALA A 64 -4.97 19.38 -5.88
CA ALA A 64 -4.62 18.27 -5.00
C ALA A 64 -5.61 17.12 -5.12
N PHE A 65 -6.91 17.40 -5.24
CA PHE A 65 -7.94 16.39 -5.46
C PHE A 65 -7.74 15.65 -6.79
N ALA A 66 -7.57 16.39 -7.90
CA ALA A 66 -7.37 15.81 -9.24
C ALA A 66 -6.13 14.90 -9.28
N LEU A 67 -4.99 15.39 -8.77
CA LEU A 67 -3.75 14.59 -8.70
C LEU A 67 -3.95 13.30 -7.90
N ARG A 68 -4.67 13.33 -6.77
CA ARG A 68 -4.97 12.16 -5.97
C ARG A 68 -5.93 11.19 -6.67
N ALA A 69 -6.93 11.72 -7.37
CA ALA A 69 -7.87 10.92 -8.15
C ALA A 69 -7.16 10.16 -9.28
N GLU A 70 -6.25 10.80 -10.01
CA GLU A 70 -5.41 10.17 -11.03
C GLU A 70 -4.55 9.04 -10.42
N ARG A 71 -3.93 9.30 -9.27
CA ARG A 71 -3.14 8.28 -8.57
C ARG A 71 -3.99 7.08 -8.15
N VAL A 72 -5.19 7.31 -7.58
CA VAL A 72 -6.09 6.22 -7.21
C VAL A 72 -6.53 5.44 -8.43
N ALA A 73 -6.85 6.09 -9.55
CA ALA A 73 -7.19 5.42 -10.81
C ALA A 73 -6.06 4.53 -11.31
N PHE A 74 -4.81 5.02 -11.32
CA PHE A 74 -3.66 4.21 -11.68
C PHE A 74 -3.43 3.06 -10.70
N LEU A 75 -3.39 3.35 -9.41
CA LEU A 75 -3.11 2.36 -8.36
C LEU A 75 -4.18 1.27 -8.29
N SER A 76 -5.43 1.54 -8.71
CA SER A 76 -6.51 0.55 -8.71
C SER A 76 -6.25 -0.64 -9.63
N THR A 77 -5.34 -0.50 -10.59
CA THR A 77 -4.98 -1.58 -11.53
C THR A 77 -4.02 -2.61 -10.94
N LEU A 78 -3.31 -2.26 -9.86
CA LEU A 78 -2.20 -3.05 -9.34
C LEU A 78 -2.59 -4.16 -8.34
N PRO A 79 -3.62 -4.04 -7.49
CA PRO A 79 -3.85 -5.00 -6.39
C PRO A 79 -4.00 -6.45 -6.84
N LEU A 80 -4.61 -6.70 -8.01
CA LEU A 80 -4.85 -8.05 -8.52
C LEU A 80 -3.58 -8.88 -8.66
N GLU A 81 -2.43 -8.25 -8.97
CA GLU A 81 -1.14 -8.92 -9.09
C GLU A 81 -0.70 -9.62 -7.79
N GLY A 82 -1.18 -9.12 -6.63
CA GLY A 82 -0.90 -9.68 -5.31
C GLY A 82 -1.90 -10.74 -4.84
N PHE A 83 -2.87 -11.16 -5.67
CA PHE A 83 -3.84 -12.21 -5.34
C PHE A 83 -3.54 -13.50 -6.11
N ILE A 84 -2.29 -13.99 -6.00
CA ILE A 84 -1.88 -15.26 -6.60
C ILE A 84 -2.50 -16.46 -5.83
N PRO A 85 -2.63 -17.66 -6.45
CA PRO A 85 -3.37 -18.79 -5.89
C PRO A 85 -3.03 -19.15 -4.45
N ASP A 86 -1.76 -19.17 -4.07
CA ASP A 86 -1.31 -19.63 -2.75
C ASP A 86 -1.06 -18.48 -1.75
N SER A 87 -1.54 -17.27 -2.03
CA SER A 87 -1.26 -16.10 -1.18
C SER A 87 -2.28 -15.84 -0.06
N ARG A 88 -2.93 -16.91 0.45
CA ARG A 88 -3.72 -16.90 1.70
C ARG A 88 -2.84 -17.12 2.93
N VAL A 89 -1.74 -16.41 3.06
CA VAL A 89 -0.75 -16.65 4.12
C VAL A 89 -0.50 -15.40 4.96
N GLY A 90 0.00 -15.61 6.18
CA GLY A 90 0.41 -14.53 7.08
C GLY A 90 -0.77 -13.69 7.59
N LYS A 91 -0.46 -12.48 8.06
CA LYS A 91 -1.48 -11.52 8.52
C LYS A 91 -2.06 -10.77 7.32
N THR A 92 -3.32 -11.02 7.00
CA THR A 92 -4.04 -10.36 5.91
C THR A 92 -5.52 -10.23 6.25
N GLU A 93 -6.13 -9.12 5.86
CA GLU A 93 -7.58 -8.89 5.93
C GLU A 93 -8.32 -9.46 4.69
N ALA A 94 -7.58 -9.99 3.72
CA ALA A 94 -8.18 -10.61 2.53
C ALA A 94 -8.95 -11.87 2.94
N LYS A 95 -10.24 -11.90 2.61
CA LYS A 95 -11.13 -13.00 2.92
C LYS A 95 -10.83 -14.22 2.04
N ALA A 96 -11.02 -15.42 2.58
CA ALA A 96 -10.79 -16.68 1.88
C ALA A 96 -11.63 -16.80 0.60
N GLU A 97 -12.86 -16.29 0.64
CA GLU A 97 -13.83 -16.29 -0.45
C GLU A 97 -13.31 -15.62 -1.74
N ILE A 98 -12.30 -14.76 -1.65
CA ILE A 98 -11.66 -14.15 -2.82
C ILE A 98 -11.10 -15.23 -3.76
N TRP A 99 -10.43 -16.22 -3.20
CA TRP A 99 -9.83 -17.31 -3.99
C TRP A 99 -10.86 -18.36 -4.41
N ASP A 100 -11.94 -18.49 -3.64
CA ASP A 100 -13.04 -19.40 -3.97
C ASP A 100 -13.93 -18.83 -5.08
N ASN A 101 -13.98 -17.49 -5.23
CA ASN A 101 -14.77 -16.76 -6.22
C ASN A 101 -13.93 -15.68 -6.93
N MET A 102 -12.81 -16.05 -7.51
CA MET A 102 -11.84 -15.14 -8.11
C MET A 102 -12.43 -14.31 -9.26
N ASP A 103 -13.37 -14.85 -10.03
CA ASP A 103 -13.99 -14.11 -11.12
C ASP A 103 -14.92 -12.99 -10.61
N ASP A 104 -15.66 -13.22 -9.52
CA ASP A 104 -16.44 -12.16 -8.84
C ASP A 104 -15.52 -11.08 -8.28
N PHE A 105 -14.41 -11.49 -7.67
CA PHE A 105 -13.43 -10.52 -7.16
C PHE A 105 -12.82 -9.67 -8.28
N LYS A 106 -12.45 -10.26 -9.40
CA LYS A 106 -11.98 -9.54 -10.60
C LYS A 106 -13.01 -8.53 -11.09
N ALA A 107 -14.28 -8.94 -11.20
CA ALA A 107 -15.36 -8.04 -11.63
C ALA A 107 -15.54 -6.84 -10.68
N LYS A 108 -15.40 -7.06 -9.36
CA LYS A 108 -15.40 -5.98 -8.37
C LYS A 108 -14.19 -5.06 -8.52
N MET A 109 -13.01 -5.60 -8.78
CA MET A 109 -11.82 -4.79 -9.04
C MET A 109 -11.94 -3.98 -10.33
N GLU A 110 -12.52 -4.53 -11.39
CA GLU A 110 -12.83 -3.80 -12.64
C GLU A 110 -13.83 -2.66 -12.40
N THR A 111 -14.84 -2.90 -11.56
CA THR A 111 -15.77 -1.86 -11.13
C THR A 111 -15.03 -0.73 -10.40
N PHE A 112 -14.16 -1.07 -9.46
CA PHE A 112 -13.32 -0.10 -8.74
C PHE A 112 -12.46 0.73 -9.71
N GLN A 113 -11.77 0.08 -10.65
CA GLN A 113 -10.95 0.73 -11.67
C GLN A 113 -11.78 1.69 -12.52
N THR A 114 -12.95 1.23 -12.98
CA THR A 114 -13.87 2.03 -13.78
C THR A 114 -14.35 3.28 -13.04
N GLU A 115 -14.79 3.13 -11.80
CA GLU A 115 -15.30 4.27 -11.02
C GLU A 115 -14.17 5.22 -10.60
N ALA A 116 -12.97 4.71 -10.32
CA ALA A 116 -11.80 5.54 -10.06
C ALA A 116 -11.38 6.34 -11.30
N GLY A 117 -11.38 5.72 -12.48
CA GLY A 117 -11.11 6.39 -13.74
C GLY A 117 -12.12 7.54 -14.04
N LYS A 118 -13.42 7.28 -13.84
CA LYS A 118 -14.45 8.32 -13.96
C LYS A 118 -14.24 9.47 -12.98
N LEU A 119 -13.81 9.18 -11.76
CA LEU A 119 -13.50 10.22 -10.76
C LEU A 119 -12.31 11.07 -11.21
N ALA A 120 -11.25 10.43 -11.72
CA ALA A 120 -10.07 11.14 -12.23
C ALA A 120 -10.44 12.08 -13.38
N GLU A 121 -11.25 11.62 -14.33
CA GLU A 121 -11.70 12.47 -15.43
C GLU A 121 -12.57 13.63 -14.94
N ALA A 122 -13.55 13.38 -14.06
CA ALA A 122 -14.40 14.43 -13.51
C ALA A 122 -13.59 15.48 -12.73
N ALA A 123 -12.54 15.04 -12.02
CA ALA A 123 -11.71 15.94 -11.21
C ALA A 123 -10.86 16.92 -12.03
N LYS A 124 -10.58 16.64 -13.31
CA LYS A 124 -9.79 17.52 -14.19
C LYS A 124 -10.41 18.89 -14.38
N THR A 125 -11.72 18.97 -14.37
CA THR A 125 -12.48 20.21 -14.68
C THR A 125 -13.32 20.72 -13.52
N ALA A 126 -13.37 19.99 -12.40
CA ALA A 126 -14.19 20.36 -11.26
C ALA A 126 -13.64 21.59 -10.53
N SER A 127 -14.45 22.61 -10.36
CA SER A 127 -14.14 23.81 -9.58
C SER A 127 -14.68 23.76 -8.14
N ALA A 128 -15.59 22.82 -7.84
CA ALA A 128 -16.20 22.66 -6.53
C ALA A 128 -16.34 21.18 -6.17
N ILE A 129 -16.21 20.87 -4.87
CA ILE A 129 -16.27 19.51 -4.35
C ILE A 129 -17.64 18.84 -4.57
N ASP A 130 -18.73 19.60 -4.55
CA ASP A 130 -20.07 19.06 -4.68
C ASP A 130 -20.28 18.34 -6.02
N ALA A 131 -19.63 18.80 -7.09
CA ALA A 131 -19.66 18.11 -8.38
C ALA A 131 -18.99 16.73 -8.34
N LEU A 132 -18.08 16.49 -7.40
CA LEU A 132 -17.29 15.24 -7.29
C LEU A 132 -17.86 14.25 -6.27
N LYS A 133 -18.63 14.71 -5.27
CA LYS A 133 -19.15 13.87 -4.19
C LYS A 133 -19.91 12.61 -4.68
N PRO A 134 -20.81 12.68 -5.69
CA PRO A 134 -21.52 11.49 -6.15
C PRO A 134 -20.57 10.43 -6.71
N GLN A 135 -19.60 10.82 -7.54
CA GLN A 135 -18.63 9.90 -8.13
C GLN A 135 -17.63 9.39 -7.10
N PHE A 136 -17.18 10.25 -6.17
CA PHE A 136 -16.35 9.86 -5.05
C PHE A 136 -17.02 8.79 -4.18
N GLY A 137 -18.33 8.94 -3.93
CA GLY A 137 -19.13 7.94 -3.22
C GLY A 137 -19.15 6.57 -3.91
N LYS A 138 -19.24 6.52 -5.25
CA LYS A 138 -19.20 5.28 -6.02
C LYS A 138 -17.85 4.57 -5.90
N VAL A 139 -16.75 5.32 -5.95
CA VAL A 139 -15.41 4.76 -5.71
C VAL A 139 -15.32 4.17 -4.32
N GLY A 140 -15.83 4.87 -3.30
CA GLY A 140 -15.86 4.37 -1.92
C GLY A 140 -16.71 3.10 -1.74
N GLN A 141 -17.82 2.97 -2.51
CA GLN A 141 -18.65 1.76 -2.50
C GLN A 141 -17.94 0.57 -3.17
N ALA A 142 -17.24 0.82 -4.28
CA ALA A 142 -16.49 -0.22 -4.99
C ALA A 142 -15.29 -0.77 -4.19
N CYS A 143 -14.85 -0.07 -3.15
CA CYS A 143 -13.79 -0.51 -2.22
C CYS A 143 -14.29 -1.41 -1.06
N LYS A 144 -15.60 -1.61 -0.92
CA LYS A 144 -16.21 -2.41 0.18
C LYS A 144 -16.46 -3.84 -0.25
#